data_2cbaee1eadfa85bf55b2a038ec3a5121
#
_entry.id   2cbaee1eadfa85bf55b2a038ec3a5121
#
_cell.length_a   1.000
_cell.length_b   1.000
_cell.length_c   1.000
_cell.angle_alpha   90.00
_cell.angle_beta   90.00
_cell.angle_gamma   90.00
#
_symmetry.space_group_name_H-M   'P 1'
#
loop_
_entity.id
_entity.type
_entity.pdbx_description
1 polymer ?
#
loop_
_entity_poly.entity_id
_entity_poly.type
_entity_poly.pdbx_seq_one_letter_code
_entity_poly.pdbx_strand_id
1 'polypeptide(L)'
;MKKTNVVDAGALGFVLIIQGILNSLEKDYQIQSKHLNISYDQDKIDALKKDVDFTITNKYCTECAIEGTHINRDELKETIRNLGDSIVFAGTKNRVKVHIHTNEPGKFFKICNAYGKVIDEKVDDMTKQERTVHHLDGGGIAIVVDSGADIPSEYTNEIQVVPVRYSFGREQHIDGVTQTSQEFYRQMKYDSNHPKTSQPTPGDFKKSYNFISSHYDSIISMHLSKQASGTYQSAVNASKNIKSIRTNIIDSWSASVGLGLLAMYAVDLKQNGKSYQHIISMVEKKKKQTQVFLVLDDLSYIVKGGRAPAKIKTIANLLRLRPVLGMKNGKLKPRGVLYGKSKMANKFGFYISKKMENNKKYRLMIAHANAKAKGEKLLDLILSSQHSIEDHFIVELGCALGAHAGPGALVVGLQEVD
;
A
#
# COMPACT_ATOMS: atom_id res chain seq x y z
N MET A 1 29.46 4.55 12.52
CA MET A 1 29.67 4.37 13.95
C MET A 1 30.87 5.14 14.52
N LYS A 2 32.10 5.06 13.98
CA LYS A 2 33.23 5.86 14.51
C LYS A 2 33.14 7.38 14.33
N LYS A 3 32.25 7.88 13.43
CA LYS A 3 32.12 9.32 13.14
C LYS A 3 31.05 10.06 13.97
N THR A 4 30.16 9.34 14.66
CA THR A 4 28.99 9.94 15.31
C THR A 4 28.96 9.81 16.82
N ASN A 5 29.93 9.12 17.45
CA ASN A 5 29.97 8.85 18.90
C ASN A 5 28.68 8.25 19.50
N VAL A 6 27.80 7.67 18.65
CA VAL A 6 26.54 7.04 19.06
C VAL A 6 26.74 5.53 19.09
N VAL A 7 26.42 4.91 20.22
CA VAL A 7 26.41 3.45 20.36
C VAL A 7 25.03 2.95 19.93
N ASP A 8 25.00 1.97 19.01
CA ASP A 8 23.79 1.24 18.66
C ASP A 8 23.19 0.59 19.91
N ALA A 9 21.92 0.91 20.23
CA ALA A 9 21.24 0.43 21.43
C ALA A 9 21.14 -1.11 21.46
N GLY A 10 21.01 -1.78 20.30
CA GLY A 10 21.02 -3.23 20.17
C GLY A 10 22.42 -3.81 20.44
N ALA A 11 23.48 -3.18 19.93
CA ALA A 11 24.85 -3.58 20.18
C ALA A 11 25.23 -3.40 21.67
N LEU A 12 24.80 -2.32 22.29
CA LEU A 12 24.99 -2.10 23.74
C LEU A 12 24.24 -3.15 24.56
N GLY A 13 22.98 -3.42 24.23
CA GLY A 13 22.20 -4.48 24.90
C GLY A 13 22.85 -5.86 24.78
N PHE A 14 23.40 -6.21 23.62
CA PHE A 14 24.15 -7.45 23.44
C PHE A 14 25.41 -7.51 24.29
N VAL A 15 26.20 -6.42 24.35
CA VAL A 15 27.40 -6.32 25.22
C VAL A 15 27.02 -6.50 26.69
N LEU A 16 25.92 -5.88 27.14
CA LEU A 16 25.44 -6.01 28.52
C LEU A 16 24.98 -7.44 28.85
N ILE A 17 24.37 -8.15 27.91
CA ILE A 17 24.00 -9.57 28.05
C ILE A 17 25.26 -10.42 28.19
N ILE A 18 26.24 -10.25 27.31
CA ILE A 18 27.54 -11.01 27.40
C ILE A 18 28.27 -10.70 28.70
N GLN A 19 28.30 -9.43 29.10
CA GLN A 19 28.92 -9.03 30.39
C GLN A 19 28.19 -9.70 31.57
N GLY A 20 26.85 -9.75 31.56
CA GLY A 20 26.06 -10.44 32.58
C GLY A 20 26.37 -11.94 32.65
N ILE A 21 26.53 -12.60 31.50
CA ILE A 21 26.93 -14.01 31.42
C ILE A 21 28.34 -14.21 31.97
N LEU A 22 29.31 -13.38 31.59
CA LEU A 22 30.68 -13.45 32.11
C LEU A 22 30.73 -13.26 33.62
N ASN A 23 30.02 -12.24 34.13
CA ASN A 23 29.92 -11.97 35.54
C ASN A 23 29.27 -13.13 36.33
N SER A 24 28.32 -13.85 35.75
CA SER A 24 27.68 -15.02 36.38
C SER A 24 28.53 -16.26 36.39
N LEU A 25 29.55 -16.32 35.54
CA LEU A 25 30.54 -17.42 35.52
C LEU A 25 31.69 -17.22 36.53
N GLU A 26 31.88 -15.99 37.01
CA GLU A 26 32.83 -15.69 38.09
C GLU A 26 32.20 -16.08 39.43
N LYS A 27 32.77 -17.09 40.12
CA LYS A 27 32.20 -17.81 41.29
C LYS A 27 31.87 -16.96 42.54
N ASP A 28 32.13 -15.64 42.54
CA ASP A 28 31.92 -14.73 43.70
C ASP A 28 30.90 -13.63 43.42
N TYR A 29 30.10 -13.71 42.38
CA TYR A 29 29.16 -12.66 42.06
C TYR A 29 27.83 -12.81 42.82
N GLN A 30 27.71 -12.16 43.96
CA GLN A 30 26.41 -11.95 44.62
C GLN A 30 25.60 -10.91 43.81
N ILE A 31 24.41 -11.33 43.32
CA ILE A 31 23.44 -10.43 42.67
C ILE A 31 22.96 -9.43 43.70
N GLN A 32 23.66 -8.29 43.82
CA GLN A 32 23.07 -7.10 44.42
C GLN A 32 22.11 -6.54 43.40
N SER A 33 20.83 -6.57 43.71
CA SER A 33 19.78 -5.83 43.00
C SER A 33 19.97 -4.32 43.19
N LYS A 34 21.09 -3.77 42.74
CA LYS A 34 21.18 -2.36 42.45
C LYS A 34 20.36 -2.12 41.22
N HIS A 35 19.19 -1.50 41.39
CA HIS A 35 18.51 -0.82 40.32
C HIS A 35 19.58 -0.05 39.54
N LEU A 36 19.89 -0.49 38.31
CA LEU A 36 20.62 0.30 37.35
C LEU A 36 19.72 1.52 37.07
N ASN A 37 19.86 2.56 37.91
CA ASN A 37 19.42 3.89 37.55
C ASN A 37 20.35 4.34 36.41
N ILE A 38 20.05 3.88 35.20
CA ILE A 38 20.57 4.50 33.99
C ILE A 38 19.81 5.83 33.92
N SER A 39 20.33 6.85 34.57
CA SER A 39 19.90 8.23 34.34
C SER A 39 20.30 8.53 32.90
N TYR A 40 19.35 8.42 32.01
CA TYR A 40 19.50 8.99 30.67
C TYR A 40 19.58 10.49 30.86
N ASP A 41 20.71 11.08 30.53
CA ASP A 41 20.91 12.52 30.44
C ASP A 41 20.05 12.99 29.25
N GLN A 42 18.81 13.41 29.57
CA GLN A 42 17.81 13.79 28.56
C GLN A 42 18.34 14.96 27.72
N ASP A 43 19.15 15.84 28.31
CA ASP A 43 19.76 16.98 27.62
C ASP A 43 20.78 16.51 26.55
N LYS A 44 21.52 15.42 26.83
CA LYS A 44 22.40 14.78 25.83
C LYS A 44 21.64 14.07 24.72
N ILE A 45 20.50 13.45 25.04
CA ILE A 45 19.63 12.81 24.03
C ILE A 45 19.02 13.89 23.14
N ASP A 46 18.58 15.01 23.71
CA ASP A 46 17.97 16.11 22.95
C ASP A 46 19.00 16.93 22.17
N ALA A 47 20.24 17.05 22.66
CA ALA A 47 21.37 17.60 21.90
C ALA A 47 21.76 16.69 20.73
N LEU A 48 21.75 15.35 20.89
CA LEU A 48 22.00 14.39 19.82
C LEU A 48 20.91 14.38 18.75
N LYS A 49 19.67 14.71 19.13
CA LYS A 49 18.54 14.85 18.17
C LYS A 49 18.66 16.10 17.30
N LYS A 50 19.32 17.15 17.78
CA LYS A 50 19.47 18.43 17.06
C LYS A 50 20.58 18.45 16.00
N ASP A 51 21.59 17.59 16.11
CA ASP A 51 22.81 17.65 15.28
C ASP A 51 22.94 16.56 14.24
N VAL A 52 21.96 15.66 14.08
CA VAL A 52 22.03 14.59 13.08
C VAL A 52 20.92 14.80 12.05
N ASP A 53 21.24 15.59 11.06
CA ASP A 53 20.47 15.65 9.81
C ASP A 53 20.66 14.31 9.06
N PHE A 54 19.87 13.29 9.45
CA PHE A 54 19.82 12.01 8.75
C PHE A 54 19.05 12.22 7.45
N THR A 55 19.73 12.71 6.43
CA THR A 55 19.18 12.63 5.07
C THR A 55 19.09 11.16 4.65
N ILE A 56 17.89 10.62 4.63
CA ILE A 56 17.61 9.30 4.07
C ILE A 56 17.88 9.37 2.56
N THR A 57 19.04 8.87 2.13
CA THR A 57 19.43 8.83 0.71
C THR A 57 18.76 7.68 -0.02
N ASN A 58 18.54 6.56 0.67
CA ASN A 58 17.88 5.36 0.16
C ASN A 58 16.55 5.15 0.88
N LYS A 59 15.46 5.26 0.15
CA LYS A 59 14.10 5.28 0.67
C LYS A 59 13.66 3.98 1.33
N TYR A 60 14.11 2.83 0.82
CA TYR A 60 13.59 1.54 1.23
C TYR A 60 14.62 0.68 1.96
N CYS A 61 14.28 0.21 3.16
CA CYS A 61 14.94 -0.91 3.82
C CYS A 61 14.40 -2.20 3.20
N THR A 62 15.25 -2.92 2.49
CA THR A 62 14.85 -4.08 1.67
C THR A 62 15.58 -5.32 2.14
N GLU A 63 14.83 -6.40 2.37
CA GLU A 63 15.37 -7.70 2.81
C GLU A 63 14.74 -8.83 2.02
N CYS A 64 15.52 -9.89 1.81
CA CYS A 64 15.00 -11.19 1.39
C CYS A 64 15.87 -12.33 1.89
N ALA A 65 15.35 -13.55 1.82
CA ALA A 65 16.14 -14.77 1.91
C ALA A 65 16.22 -15.41 0.51
N ILE A 66 17.38 -15.92 0.15
CA ILE A 66 17.65 -16.63 -1.10
C ILE A 66 17.92 -18.09 -0.75
N GLU A 67 17.15 -19.01 -1.34
CA GLU A 67 17.38 -20.44 -1.26
C GLU A 67 17.97 -20.95 -2.57
N GLY A 68 19.12 -21.63 -2.50
CA GLY A 68 19.82 -22.15 -3.67
C GLY A 68 20.91 -23.14 -3.30
N THR A 69 21.61 -23.66 -4.29
CA THR A 69 22.78 -24.53 -4.10
C THR A 69 24.05 -23.72 -4.32
N HIS A 70 24.90 -23.62 -3.27
CA HIS A 70 26.21 -22.93 -3.35
C HIS A 70 26.12 -21.48 -3.82
N ILE A 71 25.29 -20.66 -3.15
CA ILE A 71 25.14 -19.22 -3.46
C ILE A 71 26.49 -18.52 -3.27
N ASN A 72 27.01 -17.93 -4.35
CA ASN A 72 28.23 -17.13 -4.33
C ASN A 72 27.94 -15.74 -3.73
N ARG A 73 28.22 -15.58 -2.43
CA ARG A 73 27.94 -14.35 -1.67
C ARG A 73 28.80 -13.17 -2.10
N ASP A 74 30.05 -13.43 -2.44
CA ASP A 74 31.00 -12.36 -2.79
C ASP A 74 30.61 -11.76 -4.14
N GLU A 75 30.26 -12.58 -5.11
CA GLU A 75 29.76 -12.15 -6.41
C GLU A 75 28.43 -11.39 -6.27
N LEU A 76 27.47 -11.92 -5.49
CA LEU A 76 26.21 -11.24 -5.22
C LEU A 76 26.45 -9.88 -4.56
N LYS A 77 27.35 -9.81 -3.58
CA LYS A 77 27.70 -8.57 -2.89
C LYS A 77 28.25 -7.52 -3.83
N GLU A 78 29.16 -7.89 -4.72
CA GLU A 78 29.68 -6.97 -5.73
C GLU A 78 28.60 -6.52 -6.73
N THR A 79 27.71 -7.43 -7.13
CA THR A 79 26.62 -7.12 -8.07
C THR A 79 25.63 -6.10 -7.50
N ILE A 80 25.33 -6.17 -6.19
CA ILE A 80 24.37 -5.24 -5.55
C ILE A 80 25.02 -4.00 -4.92
N ARG A 81 26.35 -3.91 -4.91
CA ARG A 81 27.12 -2.86 -4.23
C ARG A 81 26.69 -1.44 -4.61
N ASN A 82 26.38 -1.23 -5.89
CA ASN A 82 25.98 0.08 -6.41
C ASN A 82 24.47 0.34 -6.38
N LEU A 83 23.66 -0.58 -5.83
CA LEU A 83 22.22 -0.40 -5.70
C LEU A 83 21.81 0.39 -4.45
N GLY A 84 22.69 0.49 -3.46
CA GLY A 84 22.38 1.14 -2.21
C GLY A 84 23.46 1.00 -1.17
N ASP A 85 23.10 1.21 0.07
CA ASP A 85 24.00 1.13 1.23
C ASP A 85 23.51 0.13 2.29
N SER A 86 24.20 0.08 3.45
CA SER A 86 23.85 -0.77 4.59
C SER A 86 23.69 -2.26 4.26
N ILE A 87 24.52 -2.76 3.34
CA ILE A 87 24.43 -4.13 2.83
C ILE A 87 24.91 -5.12 3.90
N VAL A 88 24.02 -6.05 4.29
CA VAL A 88 24.31 -7.12 5.26
C VAL A 88 23.94 -8.48 4.70
N PHE A 89 24.83 -9.46 4.89
CA PHE A 89 24.64 -10.86 4.53
C PHE A 89 24.67 -11.75 5.79
N ALA A 90 23.69 -12.62 5.92
CA ALA A 90 23.63 -13.63 6.98
C ALA A 90 23.17 -14.99 6.43
N GLY A 91 23.59 -16.08 7.06
CA GLY A 91 23.11 -17.43 6.71
C GLY A 91 24.19 -18.37 6.19
N THR A 92 23.80 -19.43 5.50
CA THR A 92 24.66 -20.52 4.99
C THR A 92 24.87 -20.40 3.48
N LYS A 93 25.67 -21.31 2.88
CA LYS A 93 25.88 -21.37 1.41
C LYS A 93 24.60 -21.70 0.63
N ASN A 94 23.59 -22.30 1.26
CA ASN A 94 22.35 -22.73 0.60
C ASN A 94 21.15 -21.84 0.97
N ARG A 95 21.26 -21.03 2.02
CA ARG A 95 20.24 -20.06 2.42
C ARG A 95 20.90 -18.79 2.93
N VAL A 96 20.76 -17.72 2.18
CA VAL A 96 21.38 -16.43 2.47
C VAL A 96 20.28 -15.39 2.69
N LYS A 97 20.29 -14.71 3.84
CA LYS A 97 19.51 -13.50 4.07
C LYS A 97 20.34 -12.31 3.65
N VAL A 98 19.75 -11.42 2.86
CA VAL A 98 20.36 -10.18 2.38
C VAL A 98 19.52 -9.01 2.83
N HIS A 99 20.18 -7.98 3.34
CA HIS A 99 19.60 -6.69 3.70
C HIS A 99 20.33 -5.58 2.93
N ILE A 100 19.60 -4.57 2.45
CA ILE A 100 20.11 -3.39 1.76
C ILE A 100 19.15 -2.21 1.96
N HIS A 101 19.70 -0.99 2.06
CA HIS A 101 18.93 0.22 1.85
C HIS A 101 19.05 0.66 0.40
N THR A 102 17.93 0.78 -0.32
CA THR A 102 17.93 1.05 -1.77
C THR A 102 16.71 1.86 -2.20
N ASN A 103 16.83 2.55 -3.34
CA ASN A 103 15.70 3.18 -4.02
C ASN A 103 15.06 2.25 -5.08
N GLU A 104 15.70 1.10 -5.38
CA GLU A 104 15.30 0.17 -6.43
C GLU A 104 15.06 -1.26 -5.90
N PRO A 105 14.08 -1.49 -4.97
CA PRO A 105 13.87 -2.81 -4.37
C PRO A 105 13.52 -3.89 -5.40
N GLY A 106 12.80 -3.54 -6.46
CA GLY A 106 12.47 -4.49 -7.54
C GLY A 106 13.70 -5.00 -8.28
N LYS A 107 14.66 -4.11 -8.58
CA LYS A 107 15.93 -4.48 -9.23
C LYS A 107 16.78 -5.35 -8.30
N PHE A 108 16.80 -5.05 -7.00
CA PHE A 108 17.46 -5.86 -5.99
C PHE A 108 16.90 -7.30 -5.97
N PHE A 109 15.58 -7.48 -5.89
CA PHE A 109 14.97 -8.81 -5.91
C PHE A 109 15.23 -9.56 -7.22
N LYS A 110 15.20 -8.87 -8.35
CA LYS A 110 15.51 -9.47 -9.64
C LYS A 110 16.94 -10.01 -9.70
N ILE A 111 17.90 -9.29 -9.17
CA ILE A 111 19.29 -9.74 -9.06
C ILE A 111 19.37 -10.95 -8.11
N CYS A 112 18.76 -10.87 -6.93
CA CYS A 112 18.74 -11.99 -5.96
C CYS A 112 18.15 -13.27 -6.56
N ASN A 113 17.10 -13.16 -7.39
CA ASN A 113 16.48 -14.30 -8.08
C ASN A 113 17.41 -15.00 -9.08
N ALA A 114 18.44 -14.34 -9.59
CA ALA A 114 19.45 -14.97 -10.46
C ALA A 114 20.38 -15.92 -9.69
N TYR A 115 20.51 -15.75 -8.36
CA TYR A 115 21.34 -16.58 -7.49
C TYR A 115 20.58 -17.70 -6.78
N GLY A 116 19.25 -17.69 -6.84
CA GLY A 116 18.40 -18.72 -6.24
C GLY A 116 16.96 -18.26 -6.06
N LYS A 117 16.14 -19.08 -5.41
CA LYS A 117 14.73 -18.74 -5.16
C LYS A 117 14.64 -17.69 -4.04
N VAL A 118 14.14 -16.51 -4.36
CA VAL A 118 13.85 -15.47 -3.38
C VAL A 118 12.59 -15.81 -2.58
N ILE A 119 12.69 -15.70 -1.27
CA ILE A 119 11.63 -15.90 -0.28
C ILE A 119 11.73 -14.82 0.80
N ASP A 120 10.69 -14.69 1.62
CA ASP A 120 10.63 -13.76 2.76
C ASP A 120 10.95 -12.30 2.36
N GLU A 121 10.45 -11.87 1.20
CA GLU A 121 10.61 -10.49 0.72
C GLU A 121 10.00 -9.49 1.68
N LYS A 122 10.77 -8.49 2.07
CA LYS A 122 10.36 -7.40 2.93
C LYS A 122 10.87 -6.09 2.37
N VAL A 123 10.00 -5.08 2.33
CA VAL A 123 10.36 -3.70 1.98
C VAL A 123 9.64 -2.77 2.93
N ASP A 124 10.40 -1.94 3.64
CA ASP A 124 9.88 -0.92 4.54
C ASP A 124 10.29 0.46 4.00
N ASP A 125 9.35 1.39 3.89
CA ASP A 125 9.60 2.78 3.50
C ASP A 125 10.13 3.56 4.71
N MET A 126 11.44 3.82 4.74
CA MET A 126 12.10 4.50 5.85
C MET A 126 11.70 5.97 5.96
N THR A 127 11.36 6.63 4.84
CA THR A 127 10.90 8.03 4.88
C THR A 127 9.52 8.15 5.53
N LYS A 128 8.66 7.16 5.33
CA LYS A 128 7.36 7.09 6.03
C LYS A 128 7.55 6.77 7.52
N GLN A 129 8.50 5.90 7.84
CA GLN A 129 8.82 5.57 9.24
C GLN A 129 9.35 6.81 9.98
N GLU A 130 10.29 7.55 9.38
CA GLU A 130 10.83 8.79 9.94
C GLU A 130 9.74 9.83 10.17
N ARG A 131 8.90 10.11 9.18
CA ARG A 131 7.79 11.05 9.32
C ARG A 131 6.82 10.63 10.42
N THR A 132 6.52 9.33 10.54
CA THR A 132 5.66 8.81 11.61
C THR A 132 6.26 9.06 12.98
N VAL A 133 7.58 8.95 13.12
CA VAL A 133 8.31 9.24 14.37
C VAL A 133 8.30 10.74 14.69
N HIS A 134 8.42 11.62 13.69
CA HIS A 134 8.42 13.08 13.88
C HIS A 134 7.03 13.68 14.13
N HIS A 135 5.94 12.96 13.82
CA HIS A 135 4.57 13.34 14.23
C HIS A 135 4.28 13.03 15.71
N LEU A 136 5.32 12.88 16.53
CA LEU A 136 5.26 12.45 17.93
C LEU A 136 4.84 13.54 18.94
N ASP A 137 4.00 14.49 18.58
CA ASP A 137 3.28 15.31 19.58
C ASP A 137 2.13 14.53 20.25
N GLY A 138 2.32 13.24 20.40
CA GLY A 138 1.59 12.31 21.26
C GLY A 138 0.10 12.17 20.94
N GLY A 139 -0.25 11.03 20.39
CA GLY A 139 -1.64 10.65 20.23
C GLY A 139 -2.23 10.97 18.86
N GLY A 140 -3.10 10.11 18.39
CA GLY A 140 -3.75 10.38 17.11
C GLY A 140 -4.40 9.15 16.49
N ILE A 141 -5.09 9.39 15.38
CA ILE A 141 -5.80 8.36 14.63
C ILE A 141 -5.00 8.04 13.38
N ALA A 142 -4.52 6.81 13.23
CA ALA A 142 -3.95 6.33 11.98
C ALA A 142 -5.06 5.89 11.02
N ILE A 143 -5.01 6.39 9.79
CA ILE A 143 -5.86 5.93 8.69
C ILE A 143 -5.06 4.93 7.86
N VAL A 144 -5.58 3.71 7.75
CA VAL A 144 -4.91 2.59 7.07
C VAL A 144 -5.78 2.06 5.95
N VAL A 145 -5.18 1.75 4.81
CA VAL A 145 -5.83 1.08 3.68
C VAL A 145 -4.93 -0.03 3.12
N ASP A 146 -5.44 -0.85 2.22
CA ASP A 146 -4.60 -1.66 1.34
C ASP A 146 -4.33 -0.94 0.00
N SER A 147 -3.33 -1.40 -0.76
CA SER A 147 -2.96 -0.78 -2.04
C SER A 147 -3.99 -0.96 -3.17
N GLY A 148 -5.13 -1.59 -2.89
CA GLY A 148 -6.30 -1.51 -3.75
C GLY A 148 -7.05 -0.17 -3.65
N ALA A 149 -6.59 0.76 -2.81
CA ALA A 149 -6.99 2.15 -2.78
C ALA A 149 -6.07 2.95 -3.71
N ASP A 150 -6.64 3.61 -4.71
CA ASP A 150 -5.90 4.61 -5.47
C ASP A 150 -6.03 5.95 -4.75
N ILE A 151 -4.89 6.52 -4.32
CA ILE A 151 -4.81 7.71 -3.46
C ILE A 151 -4.05 8.80 -4.19
N PRO A 152 -4.56 10.04 -4.23
CA PRO A 152 -3.83 11.19 -4.76
C PRO A 152 -2.58 11.48 -3.94
N SER A 153 -1.55 12.06 -4.57
CA SER A 153 -0.26 12.39 -3.96
C SER A 153 -0.38 13.23 -2.68
N GLU A 154 -1.35 14.12 -2.64
CA GLU A 154 -1.64 15.05 -1.54
C GLU A 154 -2.02 14.34 -0.24
N TYR A 155 -2.58 13.12 -0.34
CA TYR A 155 -3.03 12.33 0.81
C TYR A 155 -2.09 11.17 1.18
N THR A 156 -1.05 10.91 0.38
CA THR A 156 -0.16 9.74 0.58
C THR A 156 0.63 9.78 1.90
N ASN A 157 0.84 10.97 2.46
CA ASN A 157 1.54 11.14 3.74
C ASN A 157 0.63 10.89 4.96
N GLU A 158 -0.68 11.06 4.81
CA GLU A 158 -1.68 10.93 5.87
C GLU A 158 -2.25 9.51 6.00
N ILE A 159 -2.04 8.67 4.96
CA ILE A 159 -2.63 7.36 4.85
C ILE A 159 -1.55 6.28 4.83
N GLN A 160 -1.64 5.32 5.74
CA GLN A 160 -0.78 4.15 5.77
C GLN A 160 -1.32 3.09 4.81
N VAL A 161 -0.45 2.53 3.98
CA VAL A 161 -0.85 1.54 2.95
C VAL A 161 -0.21 0.19 3.25
N VAL A 162 -1.04 -0.85 3.36
CA VAL A 162 -0.58 -2.25 3.41
C VAL A 162 -0.62 -2.82 1.99
N PRO A 163 0.53 -3.14 1.40
CA PRO A 163 0.59 -3.48 -0.02
C PRO A 163 0.02 -4.87 -0.31
N VAL A 164 -0.74 -4.96 -1.38
CA VAL A 164 -1.14 -6.20 -2.06
C VAL A 164 0.09 -6.76 -2.78
N ARG A 165 0.15 -8.07 -2.97
CA ARG A 165 1.18 -8.72 -3.78
C ARG A 165 0.62 -9.17 -5.11
N TYR A 166 1.46 -9.22 -6.13
CA TYR A 166 1.12 -9.81 -7.41
C TYR A 166 2.32 -10.54 -8.02
N SER A 167 2.08 -11.39 -9.01
CA SER A 167 3.15 -12.13 -9.67
C SER A 167 2.91 -12.30 -11.16
N PHE A 168 3.98 -12.27 -11.94
CA PHE A 168 4.04 -12.74 -13.32
C PHE A 168 4.76 -14.11 -13.34
N GLY A 169 4.01 -15.19 -13.50
CA GLY A 169 4.58 -16.53 -13.37
C GLY A 169 5.21 -16.76 -12.00
N ARG A 170 6.53 -16.85 -11.94
CA ARG A 170 7.31 -17.03 -10.69
C ARG A 170 7.84 -15.73 -10.08
N GLU A 171 7.83 -14.64 -10.84
CA GLU A 171 8.31 -13.34 -10.39
C GLU A 171 7.28 -12.70 -9.47
N GLN A 172 7.68 -12.43 -8.22
CA GLN A 172 6.82 -11.83 -7.20
C GLN A 172 7.04 -10.31 -7.14
N HIS A 173 5.97 -9.58 -6.85
CA HIS A 173 6.00 -8.13 -6.71
C HIS A 173 5.16 -7.66 -5.55
N ILE A 174 5.57 -6.54 -4.96
CA ILE A 174 4.84 -5.80 -3.94
C ILE A 174 4.28 -4.53 -4.62
N ASP A 175 2.96 -4.40 -4.61
CA ASP A 175 2.25 -3.32 -5.29
C ASP A 175 2.67 -1.93 -4.80
N GLY A 176 3.01 -1.04 -5.74
CA GLY A 176 3.49 0.31 -5.48
C GLY A 176 4.91 0.41 -4.91
N VAL A 177 5.65 -0.71 -4.82
CA VAL A 177 6.97 -0.77 -4.18
C VAL A 177 8.06 -1.32 -5.11
N THR A 178 7.87 -2.53 -5.65
CA THR A 178 8.91 -3.23 -6.42
C THR A 178 8.87 -2.93 -7.91
N GLN A 179 7.79 -2.32 -8.37
CA GLN A 179 7.59 -1.98 -9.77
C GLN A 179 6.67 -0.77 -9.86
N THR A 180 6.97 0.15 -10.77
CA THR A 180 6.07 1.26 -11.09
C THR A 180 4.85 0.76 -11.88
N SER A 181 3.74 1.48 -11.83
CA SER A 181 2.56 1.15 -12.65
C SER A 181 2.89 1.13 -14.14
N GLN A 182 3.77 2.01 -14.63
CA GLN A 182 4.19 2.03 -16.04
C GLN A 182 4.95 0.75 -16.43
N GLU A 183 5.88 0.31 -15.59
CA GLU A 183 6.62 -0.95 -15.81
C GLU A 183 5.68 -2.14 -15.75
N PHE A 184 4.76 -2.18 -14.80
CA PHE A 184 3.73 -3.21 -14.70
C PHE A 184 2.87 -3.31 -15.97
N TYR A 185 2.31 -2.20 -16.46
CA TYR A 185 1.49 -2.23 -17.68
C TYR A 185 2.31 -2.56 -18.93
N ARG A 186 3.59 -2.18 -18.97
CA ARG A 186 4.51 -2.59 -20.03
C ARG A 186 4.75 -4.10 -19.98
N GLN A 187 5.08 -4.66 -18.80
CA GLN A 187 5.26 -6.10 -18.61
C GLN A 187 3.98 -6.86 -18.98
N MET A 188 2.83 -6.40 -18.51
CA MET A 188 1.52 -7.00 -18.78
C MET A 188 1.18 -7.10 -20.29
N LYS A 189 1.76 -6.20 -21.11
CA LYS A 189 1.59 -6.20 -22.57
C LYS A 189 2.45 -7.26 -23.27
N TYR A 190 3.63 -7.57 -22.73
CA TYR A 190 4.63 -8.41 -23.41
C TYR A 190 4.84 -9.77 -22.73
N ASP A 191 4.48 -9.92 -21.45
CA ASP A 191 4.59 -11.19 -20.74
C ASP A 191 3.45 -12.14 -21.15
N SER A 192 3.79 -13.40 -21.37
CA SER A 192 2.82 -14.46 -21.65
C SER A 192 1.99 -14.83 -20.42
N ASN A 193 2.52 -14.58 -19.21
CA ASN A 193 1.83 -14.86 -17.96
C ASN A 193 0.89 -13.71 -17.60
N HIS A 194 -0.38 -14.03 -17.41
CA HIS A 194 -1.33 -13.08 -16.85
C HIS A 194 -0.99 -12.83 -15.36
N PRO A 195 -0.90 -11.56 -14.90
CA PRO A 195 -0.59 -11.29 -13.49
C PRO A 195 -1.65 -11.85 -12.55
N LYS A 196 -1.20 -12.47 -11.47
CA LYS A 196 -2.04 -12.99 -10.39
C LYS A 196 -1.84 -12.17 -9.14
N THR A 197 -2.92 -11.75 -8.51
CA THR A 197 -2.87 -10.99 -7.26
C THR A 197 -3.11 -11.88 -6.06
N SER A 198 -2.46 -11.58 -4.95
CA SER A 198 -2.71 -12.18 -3.64
C SER A 198 -2.89 -11.08 -2.59
N GLN A 199 -3.91 -11.25 -1.77
CA GLN A 199 -4.20 -10.34 -0.67
C GLN A 199 -3.04 -10.28 0.33
N PRO A 200 -2.84 -9.17 1.05
CA PRO A 200 -1.92 -9.11 2.18
C PRO A 200 -2.30 -10.17 3.21
N THR A 201 -1.29 -10.82 3.79
CA THR A 201 -1.50 -11.84 4.83
C THR A 201 -1.89 -11.19 6.16
N PRO A 202 -2.48 -11.94 7.11
CA PRO A 202 -2.64 -11.44 8.49
C PRO A 202 -1.30 -11.03 9.13
N GLY A 203 -0.18 -11.65 8.71
CA GLY A 203 1.17 -11.29 9.15
C GLY A 203 1.61 -9.91 8.67
N ASP A 204 1.32 -9.56 7.41
CA ASP A 204 1.61 -8.23 6.86
C ASP A 204 0.84 -7.15 7.62
N PHE A 205 -0.45 -7.37 7.88
CA PHE A 205 -1.27 -6.46 8.69
C PHE A 205 -0.78 -6.36 10.13
N LYS A 206 -0.47 -7.49 10.78
CA LYS A 206 0.05 -7.50 12.15
C LYS A 206 1.33 -6.67 12.28
N LYS A 207 2.24 -6.81 11.32
CA LYS A 207 3.48 -6.03 11.27
C LYS A 207 3.18 -4.54 11.16
N SER A 208 2.30 -4.13 10.22
CA SER A 208 1.90 -2.74 10.04
C SER A 208 1.22 -2.17 11.29
N TYR A 209 0.27 -2.89 11.88
CA TYR A 209 -0.45 -2.41 13.07
C TYR A 209 0.43 -2.33 14.32
N ASN A 210 1.38 -3.26 14.50
CA ASN A 210 2.36 -3.19 15.58
C ASN A 210 3.26 -1.95 15.45
N PHE A 211 3.71 -1.65 14.23
CA PHE A 211 4.47 -0.43 13.98
C PHE A 211 3.64 0.82 14.29
N ILE A 212 2.39 0.88 13.82
CA ILE A 212 1.47 2.00 14.06
C ILE A 212 1.18 2.16 15.56
N SER A 213 1.04 1.06 16.31
CA SER A 213 0.73 1.09 17.74
C SER A 213 1.81 1.72 18.61
N SER A 214 3.02 1.88 18.08
CA SER A 214 4.11 2.59 18.77
C SER A 214 4.05 4.10 18.60
N HIS A 215 3.15 4.61 17.72
CA HIS A 215 3.14 6.02 17.31
C HIS A 215 1.75 6.67 17.33
N TYR A 216 0.67 5.88 17.40
CA TYR A 216 -0.71 6.34 17.38
C TYR A 216 -1.53 5.70 18.49
N ASP A 217 -2.63 6.35 18.91
CA ASP A 217 -3.54 5.85 19.95
C ASP A 217 -4.63 4.94 19.39
N SER A 218 -4.94 5.08 18.09
CA SER A 218 -6.00 4.31 17.46
C SER A 218 -5.81 4.15 15.95
N ILE A 219 -6.40 3.07 15.41
CA ILE A 219 -6.35 2.72 13.99
C ILE A 219 -7.77 2.65 13.44
N ILE A 220 -8.01 3.34 12.32
CA ILE A 220 -9.16 3.13 11.43
C ILE A 220 -8.63 2.53 10.15
N SER A 221 -8.92 1.24 9.90
CA SER A 221 -8.38 0.50 8.77
C SER A 221 -9.50 0.13 7.81
N MET A 222 -9.44 0.66 6.58
CA MET A 222 -10.46 0.49 5.56
C MET A 222 -9.89 -0.31 4.39
N HIS A 223 -10.63 -1.33 3.97
CA HIS A 223 -10.12 -2.27 2.97
C HIS A 223 -11.06 -2.48 1.80
N LEU A 224 -10.49 -3.00 0.70
CA LEU A 224 -11.25 -3.54 -0.42
C LEU A 224 -12.46 -4.32 0.08
N SER A 225 -13.59 -4.17 -0.62
CA SER A 225 -14.80 -4.90 -0.29
C SER A 225 -14.53 -6.39 -0.06
N LYS A 226 -15.01 -6.92 1.07
CA LYS A 226 -14.93 -8.34 1.41
C LYS A 226 -15.57 -9.27 0.38
N GLN A 227 -16.42 -8.74 -0.49
CA GLN A 227 -17.04 -9.48 -1.61
C GLN A 227 -16.09 -9.59 -2.81
N ALA A 228 -15.06 -8.74 -2.91
CA ALA A 228 -14.12 -8.69 -4.02
C ALA A 228 -12.73 -9.28 -3.66
N SER A 229 -12.35 -9.20 -2.39
CA SER A 229 -11.04 -9.66 -1.89
C SER A 229 -11.12 -10.16 -0.44
N GLY A 230 -10.25 -11.10 -0.09
CA GLY A 230 -10.08 -11.52 1.31
C GLY A 230 -9.26 -10.55 2.17
N THR A 231 -8.81 -9.43 1.63
CA THR A 231 -7.99 -8.42 2.32
C THR A 231 -8.63 -7.95 3.63
N TYR A 232 -9.93 -7.61 3.61
CA TYR A 232 -10.69 -7.27 4.80
C TYR A 232 -10.59 -8.35 5.89
N GLN A 233 -10.75 -9.63 5.53
CA GLN A 233 -10.68 -10.73 6.49
C GLN A 233 -9.27 -10.92 7.06
N SER A 234 -8.21 -10.70 6.24
CA SER A 234 -6.83 -10.71 6.72
C SER A 234 -6.59 -9.63 7.76
N ALA A 235 -7.09 -8.41 7.53
CA ALA A 235 -7.02 -7.30 8.48
C ALA A 235 -7.76 -7.60 9.80
N VAL A 236 -8.99 -8.14 9.71
CA VAL A 236 -9.78 -8.58 10.89
C VAL A 236 -9.04 -9.64 11.68
N ASN A 237 -8.43 -10.63 11.03
CA ASN A 237 -7.69 -11.68 11.72
C ASN A 237 -6.43 -11.13 12.41
N ALA A 238 -5.74 -10.17 11.79
CA ALA A 238 -4.60 -9.51 12.41
C ALA A 238 -4.99 -8.70 13.65
N SER A 239 -6.08 -7.91 13.56
CA SER A 239 -6.51 -7.01 14.65
C SER A 239 -6.89 -7.75 15.94
N LYS A 240 -7.38 -8.99 15.86
CA LYS A 240 -7.74 -9.81 17.03
C LYS A 240 -6.57 -10.05 18.00
N ASN A 241 -5.34 -10.04 17.47
CA ASN A 241 -4.12 -10.33 18.23
C ASN A 241 -3.37 -9.07 18.67
N ILE A 242 -3.91 -7.88 18.39
CA ILE A 242 -3.31 -6.60 18.75
C ILE A 242 -4.18 -5.94 19.81
N LYS A 243 -3.72 -5.97 21.07
CA LYS A 243 -4.43 -5.40 22.22
C LYS A 243 -3.86 -4.05 22.67
N SER A 244 -2.72 -3.65 22.10
CA SER A 244 -1.98 -2.44 22.49
C SER A 244 -2.61 -1.15 21.99
N ILE A 245 -3.48 -1.22 20.96
CA ILE A 245 -4.08 -0.06 20.32
C ILE A 245 -5.53 -0.33 19.91
N ARG A 246 -6.39 0.66 20.08
CA ARG A 246 -7.79 0.57 19.62
C ARG A 246 -7.86 0.52 18.10
N THR A 247 -8.40 -0.57 17.54
CA THR A 247 -8.43 -0.79 16.09
C THR A 247 -9.87 -1.06 15.62
N ASN A 248 -10.32 -0.36 14.59
CA ASN A 248 -11.56 -0.62 13.88
C ASN A 248 -11.29 -0.97 12.43
N ILE A 249 -11.88 -2.07 11.93
CA ILE A 249 -11.72 -2.55 10.57
C ILE A 249 -13.03 -2.33 9.81
N ILE A 250 -12.98 -1.56 8.73
CA ILE A 250 -14.15 -1.18 7.91
C ILE A 250 -14.10 -1.90 6.56
N ASP A 251 -15.18 -2.59 6.23
CA ASP A 251 -15.45 -3.04 4.87
C ASP A 251 -15.94 -1.83 4.05
N SER A 252 -15.11 -1.36 3.13
CA SER A 252 -15.42 -0.14 2.34
C SER A 252 -16.59 -0.30 1.39
N TRP A 253 -17.00 -1.52 1.05
CA TRP A 253 -17.92 -1.83 -0.05
C TRP A 253 -17.42 -1.35 -1.42
N SER A 254 -16.18 -0.99 -1.52
CA SER A 254 -15.59 -0.31 -2.66
C SER A 254 -14.23 -0.91 -3.06
N ALA A 255 -13.63 -0.31 -4.07
CA ALA A 255 -12.30 -0.59 -4.60
C ALA A 255 -11.77 0.66 -5.32
N SER A 256 -10.47 0.70 -5.64
CA SER A 256 -9.87 1.78 -6.42
C SER A 256 -10.15 3.15 -5.82
N VAL A 257 -10.52 4.09 -6.66
CA VAL A 257 -10.87 5.48 -6.29
C VAL A 257 -11.97 5.58 -5.23
N GLY A 258 -12.88 4.61 -5.15
CA GLY A 258 -13.94 4.65 -4.13
C GLY A 258 -13.43 4.33 -2.72
N LEU A 259 -12.45 3.44 -2.58
CA LEU A 259 -11.75 3.24 -1.32
C LEU A 259 -10.84 4.44 -1.01
N GLY A 260 -10.17 5.00 -2.05
CA GLY A 260 -9.38 6.22 -1.93
C GLY A 260 -10.20 7.39 -1.40
N LEU A 261 -11.37 7.67 -2.01
CA LEU A 261 -12.28 8.75 -1.57
C LEU A 261 -12.74 8.59 -0.11
N LEU A 262 -13.01 7.35 0.33
CA LEU A 262 -13.37 7.09 1.72
C LEU A 262 -12.19 7.34 2.68
N ALA A 263 -10.98 6.98 2.27
CA ALA A 263 -9.79 7.23 3.05
C ALA A 263 -9.49 8.73 3.17
N MET A 264 -9.60 9.47 2.07
CA MET A 264 -9.48 10.94 2.06
C MET A 264 -10.51 11.59 2.98
N TYR A 265 -11.77 11.16 2.91
CA TYR A 265 -12.82 11.66 3.80
C TYR A 265 -12.51 11.42 5.28
N ALA A 266 -11.96 10.25 5.62
CA ALA A 266 -11.53 9.97 6.99
C ALA A 266 -10.36 10.87 7.43
N VAL A 267 -9.42 11.17 6.54
CA VAL A 267 -8.31 12.11 6.78
C VAL A 267 -8.85 13.51 7.00
N ASP A 268 -9.76 13.99 6.16
CA ASP A 268 -10.37 15.31 6.29
C ASP A 268 -11.09 15.47 7.65
N LEU A 269 -11.85 14.45 8.06
CA LEU A 269 -12.50 14.44 9.37
C LEU A 269 -11.50 14.45 10.53
N LYS A 270 -10.41 13.70 10.41
CA LYS A 270 -9.30 13.69 11.39
C LYS A 270 -8.66 15.07 11.49
N GLN A 271 -8.33 15.72 10.37
CA GLN A 271 -7.73 17.05 10.33
C GLN A 271 -8.67 18.11 10.89
N ASN A 272 -9.99 17.93 10.76
CA ASN A 272 -11.01 18.76 11.39
C ASN A 272 -11.29 18.40 12.86
N GLY A 273 -10.41 17.64 13.51
CA GLY A 273 -10.47 17.35 14.95
C GLY A 273 -11.63 16.44 15.37
N LYS A 274 -12.22 15.67 14.44
CA LYS A 274 -13.33 14.76 14.78
C LYS A 274 -12.83 13.54 15.55
N SER A 275 -13.62 13.12 16.54
CA SER A 275 -13.27 11.98 17.37
C SER A 275 -13.26 10.65 16.60
N TYR A 276 -12.52 9.67 17.08
CA TYR A 276 -12.41 8.34 16.52
C TYR A 276 -13.77 7.69 16.20
N GLN A 277 -14.71 7.72 17.14
CA GLN A 277 -16.05 7.15 16.96
C GLN A 277 -16.87 7.92 15.92
N HIS A 278 -16.71 9.25 15.90
CA HIS A 278 -17.39 10.09 14.92
C HIS A 278 -16.90 9.78 13.50
N ILE A 279 -15.57 9.66 13.29
CA ILE A 279 -15.00 9.32 11.98
C ILE A 279 -15.53 7.97 11.49
N ILE A 280 -15.53 6.92 12.34
CA ILE A 280 -16.06 5.61 11.98
C ILE A 280 -17.53 5.72 11.53
N SER A 281 -18.36 6.39 12.32
CA SER A 281 -19.79 6.56 12.03
C SER A 281 -20.01 7.27 10.69
N MET A 282 -19.25 8.34 10.44
CA MET A 282 -19.36 9.12 9.20
C MET A 282 -18.86 8.35 7.98
N VAL A 283 -17.76 7.60 8.08
CA VAL A 283 -17.26 6.74 7.00
C VAL A 283 -18.28 5.63 6.70
N GLU A 284 -18.88 5.00 7.72
CA GLU A 284 -19.92 3.98 7.54
C GLU A 284 -21.16 4.53 6.82
N LYS A 285 -21.51 5.79 7.02
CA LYS A 285 -22.58 6.49 6.31
C LYS A 285 -22.11 6.83 4.89
N LYS A 286 -20.92 7.44 4.74
CA LYS A 286 -20.37 7.95 3.49
C LYS A 286 -20.14 6.86 2.44
N LYS A 287 -19.80 5.63 2.85
CA LYS A 287 -19.63 4.52 1.90
C LYS A 287 -20.88 4.18 1.10
N LYS A 288 -22.08 4.51 1.59
CA LYS A 288 -23.35 4.35 0.88
C LYS A 288 -23.56 5.45 -0.19
N GLN A 289 -22.92 6.60 -0.02
CA GLN A 289 -22.97 7.77 -0.88
C GLN A 289 -21.77 7.84 -1.85
N THR A 290 -20.83 6.88 -1.75
CA THR A 290 -19.69 6.78 -2.65
C THR A 290 -19.99 5.79 -3.76
N GLN A 291 -20.00 6.25 -5.00
CA GLN A 291 -20.28 5.44 -6.19
C GLN A 291 -19.01 5.22 -6.99
N VAL A 292 -18.84 4.00 -7.52
CA VAL A 292 -17.72 3.67 -8.40
C VAL A 292 -18.24 3.07 -9.69
N PHE A 293 -17.72 3.55 -10.80
CA PHE A 293 -18.02 3.08 -12.15
C PHE A 293 -16.71 2.81 -12.89
N LEU A 294 -16.68 1.78 -13.71
CA LEU A 294 -15.51 1.45 -14.52
C LEU A 294 -15.90 0.94 -15.89
N VAL A 295 -15.08 1.27 -16.88
CA VAL A 295 -15.12 0.72 -18.23
C VAL A 295 -13.77 0.11 -18.57
N LEU A 296 -13.78 -1.04 -19.21
CA LEU A 296 -12.61 -1.81 -19.58
C LEU A 296 -12.43 -1.82 -21.09
N ASP A 297 -11.21 -1.62 -21.57
CA ASP A 297 -10.91 -1.76 -23.00
C ASP A 297 -10.99 -3.23 -23.44
N ASP A 298 -10.56 -4.15 -22.55
CA ASP A 298 -10.66 -5.60 -22.78
C ASP A 298 -11.16 -6.33 -21.53
N LEU A 299 -12.30 -7.00 -21.68
CA LEU A 299 -12.92 -7.80 -20.63
C LEU A 299 -12.17 -9.10 -20.31
N SER A 300 -11.16 -9.48 -21.11
CA SER A 300 -10.39 -10.70 -20.85
C SER A 300 -9.64 -10.63 -19.52
N TYR A 301 -9.17 -9.45 -19.12
CA TYR A 301 -8.42 -9.27 -17.89
C TYR A 301 -9.26 -9.57 -16.64
N ILE A 302 -10.46 -9.03 -16.56
CA ILE A 302 -11.34 -9.24 -15.41
C ILE A 302 -11.85 -10.69 -15.34
N VAL A 303 -12.02 -11.34 -16.50
CA VAL A 303 -12.40 -12.77 -16.59
C VAL A 303 -11.23 -13.66 -16.17
N LYS A 304 -10.02 -13.44 -16.71
CA LYS A 304 -8.81 -14.16 -16.31
C LYS A 304 -8.50 -13.98 -14.82
N GLY A 305 -8.75 -12.78 -14.30
CA GLY A 305 -8.62 -12.48 -12.89
C GLY A 305 -9.71 -13.09 -11.99
N GLY A 306 -10.72 -13.76 -12.55
CA GLY A 306 -11.79 -14.45 -11.81
C GLY A 306 -12.83 -13.51 -11.15
N ARG A 307 -12.86 -12.21 -11.51
CA ARG A 307 -13.80 -11.21 -10.95
C ARG A 307 -15.03 -11.00 -11.84
N ALA A 308 -15.07 -11.63 -13.01
CA ALA A 308 -16.27 -11.70 -13.86
C ALA A 308 -16.37 -13.06 -14.54
N PRO A 309 -17.59 -13.58 -14.77
CA PRO A 309 -17.78 -14.82 -15.49
C PRO A 309 -17.46 -14.67 -16.98
N ALA A 310 -16.92 -15.73 -17.60
CA ALA A 310 -16.49 -15.73 -19.00
C ALA A 310 -17.60 -15.31 -19.99
N LYS A 311 -18.85 -15.65 -19.69
CA LYS A 311 -20.04 -15.31 -20.50
C LYS A 311 -20.17 -13.80 -20.76
N ILE A 312 -19.73 -12.94 -19.85
CA ILE A 312 -19.76 -11.47 -20.03
C ILE A 312 -18.93 -11.05 -21.24
N LYS A 313 -17.73 -11.60 -21.42
CA LYS A 313 -16.84 -11.29 -22.54
C LYS A 313 -17.48 -11.69 -23.88
N THR A 314 -18.03 -12.89 -23.95
CA THR A 314 -18.64 -13.43 -25.19
C THR A 314 -19.83 -12.57 -25.62
N ILE A 315 -20.76 -12.28 -24.72
CA ILE A 315 -21.94 -11.46 -25.00
C ILE A 315 -21.55 -10.03 -25.41
N ALA A 316 -20.61 -9.41 -24.68
CA ALA A 316 -20.18 -8.05 -24.97
C ALA A 316 -19.50 -7.93 -26.34
N ASN A 317 -18.70 -8.91 -26.73
CA ASN A 317 -18.02 -8.92 -28.02
C ASN A 317 -19.01 -9.15 -29.18
N LEU A 318 -19.93 -10.09 -29.04
CA LEU A 318 -20.95 -10.40 -30.06
C LEU A 318 -21.83 -9.18 -30.36
N LEU A 319 -22.23 -8.45 -29.33
CA LEU A 319 -23.13 -7.29 -29.44
C LEU A 319 -22.39 -5.97 -29.61
N ARG A 320 -21.07 -5.95 -29.71
CA ARG A 320 -20.20 -4.74 -29.72
C ARG A 320 -20.49 -3.81 -28.54
N LEU A 321 -20.87 -4.38 -27.40
CA LEU A 321 -21.19 -3.65 -26.18
C LEU A 321 -19.95 -3.46 -25.30
N ARG A 322 -19.98 -2.37 -24.52
CA ARG A 322 -19.02 -2.13 -23.44
C ARG A 322 -19.80 -1.96 -22.14
N PRO A 323 -19.82 -2.98 -21.27
CA PRO A 323 -20.49 -2.85 -20.00
C PRO A 323 -19.80 -1.79 -19.14
N VAL A 324 -20.59 -0.91 -18.56
CA VAL A 324 -20.19 -0.11 -17.41
C VAL A 324 -20.39 -0.98 -16.19
N LEU A 325 -19.30 -1.30 -15.50
CA LEU A 325 -19.34 -2.03 -14.24
C LEU A 325 -19.29 -1.03 -13.08
N GLY A 326 -19.61 -1.47 -11.88
CA GLY A 326 -19.48 -0.63 -10.69
C GLY A 326 -19.78 -1.38 -9.40
N MET A 327 -19.36 -0.80 -8.29
CA MET A 327 -19.62 -1.37 -6.97
C MET A 327 -21.05 -1.05 -6.52
N LYS A 328 -21.76 -2.07 -6.05
CA LYS A 328 -23.10 -1.93 -5.44
C LYS A 328 -23.19 -2.88 -4.24
N ASN A 329 -23.30 -2.29 -3.04
CA ASN A 329 -23.31 -3.04 -1.79
C ASN A 329 -22.13 -4.00 -1.66
N GLY A 330 -20.94 -3.54 -2.03
CA GLY A 330 -19.70 -4.31 -1.99
C GLY A 330 -19.50 -5.32 -3.12
N LYS A 331 -20.42 -5.45 -4.06
CA LYS A 331 -20.31 -6.39 -5.20
C LYS A 331 -20.07 -5.64 -6.50
N LEU A 332 -19.16 -6.15 -7.31
CA LEU A 332 -19.01 -5.69 -8.69
C LEU A 332 -20.20 -6.16 -9.54
N LYS A 333 -20.92 -5.21 -10.14
CA LYS A 333 -22.13 -5.49 -10.93
C LYS A 333 -22.16 -4.63 -12.20
N PRO A 334 -22.85 -5.09 -13.26
CA PRO A 334 -23.20 -4.21 -14.38
C PRO A 334 -24.07 -3.05 -13.89
N ARG A 335 -23.74 -1.84 -14.35
CA ARG A 335 -24.43 -0.57 -14.01
C ARG A 335 -25.02 0.09 -15.24
N GLY A 336 -24.57 -0.31 -16.43
CA GLY A 336 -25.03 0.20 -17.72
C GLY A 336 -24.24 -0.39 -18.86
N VAL A 337 -24.50 0.13 -20.05
CA VAL A 337 -23.86 -0.34 -21.29
C VAL A 337 -23.56 0.85 -22.19
N LEU A 338 -22.38 0.84 -22.82
CA LEU A 338 -21.99 1.79 -23.87
C LEU A 338 -21.82 1.03 -25.19
N TYR A 339 -22.18 1.69 -26.30
CA TYR A 339 -22.11 1.07 -27.65
C TYR A 339 -20.81 1.41 -28.37
N GLY A 340 -20.18 0.41 -28.97
CA GLY A 340 -18.98 0.54 -29.82
C GLY A 340 -17.73 0.88 -29.04
N LYS A 341 -16.56 0.80 -29.70
CA LYS A 341 -15.23 0.99 -29.11
C LYS A 341 -14.71 2.43 -29.20
N SER A 342 -15.16 3.20 -30.18
CA SER A 342 -14.65 4.55 -30.42
C SER A 342 -15.18 5.56 -29.41
N LYS A 343 -14.37 6.62 -29.14
CA LYS A 343 -14.74 7.75 -28.25
C LYS A 343 -15.25 7.30 -26.87
N MET A 344 -14.58 6.27 -26.28
CA MET A 344 -15.03 5.67 -25.01
C MET A 344 -15.06 6.68 -23.86
N ALA A 345 -14.06 7.56 -23.73
CA ALA A 345 -14.03 8.61 -22.71
C ALA A 345 -15.27 9.53 -22.83
N ASN A 346 -15.65 9.94 -24.04
CA ASN A 346 -16.82 10.79 -24.26
C ASN A 346 -18.13 10.10 -23.81
N LYS A 347 -18.32 8.85 -24.22
CA LYS A 347 -19.53 8.09 -23.88
C LYS A 347 -19.60 7.81 -22.37
N PHE A 348 -18.44 7.52 -21.77
CA PHE A 348 -18.39 7.29 -20.34
C PHE A 348 -18.60 8.57 -19.55
N GLY A 349 -18.01 9.70 -19.96
CA GLY A 349 -18.24 11.01 -19.35
C GLY A 349 -19.73 11.38 -19.36
N PHE A 350 -20.39 11.25 -20.51
CA PHE A 350 -21.82 11.47 -20.61
C PHE A 350 -22.66 10.53 -19.73
N TYR A 351 -22.25 9.26 -19.64
CA TYR A 351 -22.88 8.30 -18.72
C TYR A 351 -22.74 8.73 -17.27
N ILE A 352 -21.55 9.17 -16.85
CA ILE A 352 -21.27 9.63 -15.49
C ILE A 352 -22.08 10.88 -15.17
N SER A 353 -22.09 11.88 -16.05
CA SER A 353 -22.88 13.11 -15.85
C SER A 353 -24.37 12.80 -15.62
N LYS A 354 -24.93 11.80 -16.30
CA LYS A 354 -26.30 11.33 -16.04
C LYS A 354 -26.51 10.64 -14.68
N LYS A 355 -25.46 10.30 -13.96
CA LYS A 355 -25.55 9.73 -12.61
C LYS A 355 -25.43 10.76 -11.51
N MET A 356 -25.03 11.97 -11.85
CA MET A 356 -24.93 13.10 -10.94
C MET A 356 -26.26 13.83 -10.87
N GLU A 357 -26.62 14.29 -9.68
CA GLU A 357 -27.84 15.08 -9.42
C GLU A 357 -27.49 16.57 -9.36
N ASN A 358 -28.26 17.42 -9.99
CA ASN A 358 -27.94 18.85 -10.11
C ASN A 358 -27.97 19.63 -8.77
N ASN A 359 -28.63 19.08 -7.77
CA ASN A 359 -28.77 19.70 -6.44
C ASN A 359 -27.71 19.18 -5.43
N LYS A 360 -26.76 18.37 -5.90
CA LYS A 360 -25.69 17.81 -5.06
C LYS A 360 -24.33 18.29 -5.52
N LYS A 361 -23.40 18.38 -4.56
CA LYS A 361 -21.98 18.59 -4.82
C LYS A 361 -21.24 17.26 -4.75
N TYR A 362 -20.19 17.13 -5.53
CA TYR A 362 -19.42 15.90 -5.61
C TYR A 362 -17.92 16.15 -5.49
N ARG A 363 -17.24 15.22 -4.82
CA ARG A 363 -15.81 14.97 -4.97
C ARG A 363 -15.65 13.90 -6.04
N LEU A 364 -14.87 14.20 -7.07
CA LEU A 364 -14.65 13.36 -8.25
C LEU A 364 -13.22 12.79 -8.22
N MET A 365 -13.06 11.51 -8.44
CA MET A 365 -11.74 10.91 -8.66
C MET A 365 -11.77 9.99 -9.87
N ILE A 366 -10.78 10.13 -10.75
CA ILE A 366 -10.60 9.29 -11.93
C ILE A 366 -9.28 8.51 -11.81
N ALA A 367 -9.34 7.18 -11.94
CA ALA A 367 -8.15 6.37 -12.14
C ALA A 367 -8.09 5.86 -13.57
N HIS A 368 -6.87 5.80 -14.13
CA HIS A 368 -6.61 5.31 -15.48
C HIS A 368 -5.52 4.22 -15.48
N ALA A 369 -5.72 3.16 -16.24
CA ALA A 369 -4.75 2.09 -16.42
C ALA A 369 -3.85 2.39 -17.63
N ASN A 370 -2.69 3.03 -17.40
CA ASN A 370 -1.77 3.47 -18.46
C ASN A 370 -2.50 4.19 -19.63
N ALA A 371 -3.44 5.06 -19.30
CA ALA A 371 -4.32 5.75 -20.27
C ALA A 371 -4.56 7.21 -19.89
N LYS A 372 -3.48 7.92 -19.48
CA LYS A 372 -3.54 9.29 -18.94
C LYS A 372 -4.37 10.23 -19.80
N ALA A 373 -4.08 10.32 -21.09
CA ALA A 373 -4.80 11.19 -22.02
C ALA A 373 -6.33 10.89 -22.12
N LYS A 374 -6.72 9.59 -21.95
CA LYS A 374 -8.14 9.23 -21.88
C LYS A 374 -8.78 9.67 -20.56
N GLY A 375 -8.02 9.56 -19.46
CA GLY A 375 -8.44 10.01 -18.14
C GLY A 375 -8.64 11.52 -18.08
N GLU A 376 -7.67 12.29 -18.56
CA GLU A 376 -7.73 13.75 -18.65
C GLU A 376 -8.94 14.20 -19.51
N LYS A 377 -9.10 13.62 -20.68
CA LYS A 377 -10.27 13.90 -21.52
C LYS A 377 -11.60 13.57 -20.84
N LEU A 378 -11.64 12.48 -20.06
CA LEU A 378 -12.82 12.13 -19.29
C LEU A 378 -13.11 13.16 -18.20
N LEU A 379 -12.06 13.62 -17.50
CA LEU A 379 -12.15 14.66 -16.48
C LEU A 379 -12.72 15.95 -17.08
N ASP A 380 -12.12 16.46 -18.17
CA ASP A 380 -12.58 17.69 -18.86
C ASP A 380 -14.06 17.63 -19.24
N LEU A 381 -14.51 16.47 -19.74
CA LEU A 381 -15.90 16.26 -20.13
C LEU A 381 -16.87 16.29 -18.94
N ILE A 382 -16.45 15.76 -17.79
CA ILE A 382 -17.27 15.78 -16.59
C ILE A 382 -17.27 17.18 -15.97
N LEU A 383 -16.13 17.87 -15.92
CA LEU A 383 -16.01 19.23 -15.41
C LEU A 383 -16.78 20.25 -16.26
N SER A 384 -16.84 20.03 -17.58
CA SER A 384 -17.66 20.89 -18.49
C SER A 384 -19.16 20.62 -18.41
N SER A 385 -19.60 19.61 -17.63
CA SER A 385 -21.02 19.41 -17.33
C SER A 385 -21.52 20.43 -16.30
N GLN A 386 -22.85 20.64 -16.25
CA GLN A 386 -23.45 21.63 -15.34
C GLN A 386 -23.52 21.17 -13.86
N HIS A 387 -22.81 20.11 -13.50
CA HIS A 387 -22.83 19.56 -12.14
C HIS A 387 -21.81 20.24 -11.23
N SER A 388 -22.15 20.39 -9.96
CA SER A 388 -21.24 20.97 -8.97
C SER A 388 -20.19 19.94 -8.51
N ILE A 389 -18.94 20.19 -8.85
CA ILE A 389 -17.77 19.42 -8.41
C ILE A 389 -16.93 20.32 -7.52
N GLU A 390 -16.75 19.91 -6.27
CA GLU A 390 -15.98 20.65 -5.26
C GLU A 390 -14.49 20.38 -5.41
N ASP A 391 -14.12 19.09 -5.47
CA ASP A 391 -12.75 18.63 -5.67
C ASP A 391 -12.68 17.57 -6.77
N HIS A 392 -11.56 17.54 -7.48
CA HIS A 392 -11.33 16.49 -8.46
C HIS A 392 -9.87 16.05 -8.48
N PHE A 393 -9.66 14.76 -8.72
CA PHE A 393 -8.35 14.12 -8.77
C PHE A 393 -8.26 13.17 -9.96
N ILE A 394 -7.05 13.04 -10.49
CA ILE A 394 -6.72 12.05 -11.49
C ILE A 394 -5.49 11.26 -11.00
N VAL A 395 -5.57 9.95 -11.02
CA VAL A 395 -4.54 9.05 -10.51
C VAL A 395 -4.28 7.91 -11.49
N GLU A 396 -3.13 7.28 -11.40
CA GLU A 396 -2.88 6.03 -12.10
C GLU A 396 -3.44 4.85 -11.32
N LEU A 397 -4.11 3.93 -11.99
CA LEU A 397 -4.67 2.71 -11.38
C LEU A 397 -3.51 1.81 -10.94
N GLY A 398 -3.45 1.47 -9.65
CA GLY A 398 -2.43 0.62 -9.06
C GLY A 398 -2.39 -0.79 -9.66
N CYS A 399 -1.23 -1.48 -9.52
CA CYS A 399 -0.98 -2.78 -10.16
C CYS A 399 -1.94 -3.86 -9.69
N ALA A 400 -2.31 -3.86 -8.38
CA ALA A 400 -3.23 -4.84 -7.81
C ALA A 400 -4.59 -4.86 -8.53
N LEU A 401 -5.15 -3.70 -8.82
CA LEU A 401 -6.40 -3.59 -9.55
C LEU A 401 -6.19 -3.60 -11.06
N GLY A 402 -5.07 -3.06 -11.52
CA GLY A 402 -4.64 -3.09 -12.92
C GLY A 402 -4.56 -4.51 -13.50
N ALA A 403 -4.14 -5.49 -12.70
CA ALA A 403 -4.13 -6.91 -13.07
C ALA A 403 -5.52 -7.43 -13.52
N HIS A 404 -6.58 -6.89 -12.94
CA HIS A 404 -7.96 -7.27 -13.26
C HIS A 404 -8.62 -6.33 -14.27
N ALA A 405 -8.25 -5.05 -14.27
CA ALA A 405 -8.84 -4.06 -15.15
C ALA A 405 -8.22 -4.08 -16.56
N GLY A 406 -6.92 -4.34 -16.64
CA GLY A 406 -6.14 -4.29 -17.88
C GLY A 406 -5.83 -2.87 -18.34
N PRO A 407 -4.84 -2.70 -19.24
CA PRO A 407 -4.49 -1.40 -19.79
C PRO A 407 -5.66 -0.76 -20.54
N GLY A 408 -5.75 0.57 -20.48
CA GLY A 408 -6.81 1.37 -21.11
C GLY A 408 -8.08 1.50 -20.27
N ALA A 409 -8.20 0.80 -19.14
CA ALA A 409 -9.34 0.92 -18.24
C ALA A 409 -9.46 2.33 -17.64
N LEU A 410 -10.70 2.78 -17.42
CA LEU A 410 -11.02 4.02 -16.72
C LEU A 410 -11.97 3.71 -15.56
N VAL A 411 -11.67 4.26 -14.40
CA VAL A 411 -12.48 4.13 -13.19
C VAL A 411 -12.87 5.52 -12.72
N VAL A 412 -14.13 5.73 -12.37
CA VAL A 412 -14.66 6.99 -11.85
C VAL A 412 -15.28 6.75 -10.48
N GLY A 413 -14.84 7.50 -9.50
CA GLY A 413 -15.44 7.61 -8.17
C GLY A 413 -16.19 8.93 -8.04
N LEU A 414 -17.42 8.84 -7.57
CA LEU A 414 -18.24 9.98 -7.18
C LEU A 414 -18.60 9.85 -5.70
N GLN A 415 -18.26 10.85 -4.91
CA GLN A 415 -18.65 10.93 -3.51
C GLN A 415 -19.40 12.22 -3.27
N GLU A 416 -20.63 12.14 -2.76
CA GLU A 416 -21.40 13.31 -2.37
C GLU A 416 -20.67 14.06 -1.26
N VAL A 417 -20.59 15.39 -1.38
CA VAL A 417 -20.11 16.29 -0.34
C VAL A 417 -21.28 16.70 0.55
N ASP A 418 -21.08 16.76 1.86
CA ASP A 418 -22.11 17.08 2.86
C ASP A 418 -22.45 18.58 2.85
#